data_6fb61ec704f71dc53c1919a2e1e2c012
#
_entry.id   6fb61ec704f71dc53c1919a2e1e2c012
#
_cell.length_a   1.000
_cell.length_b   1.000
_cell.length_c   1.000
_cell.angle_alpha   90.00
_cell.angle_beta   90.00
_cell.angle_gamma   90.00
#
_symmetry.space_group_name_H-M   'P 1'
#
loop_
_entity.id
_entity.type
_entity.pdbx_description
1 polymer ?
#
loop_
_entity_poly.entity_id
_entity_poly.type
_entity_poly.pdbx_seq_one_letter_code
_entity_poly.pdbx_strand_id
1 'polypeptide(L)'
;MKCVEFEVLKNYESPTVYFCEHDMKHSCLVAIPSWNWSFLIDYAIDFKDEKPMLMEALENHVSYHHVENVADAFYDFALSEF
;
A
#
# COMPACT_ATOMS: atom_id res chain seq x y z
N MET A 1 4.72 7.89 11.71
CA MET A 1 3.59 7.69 10.77
C MET A 1 3.62 8.76 9.68
N LYS A 2 3.43 8.33 8.46
CA LYS A 2 3.32 9.26 7.33
C LYS A 2 1.98 9.07 6.65
N CYS A 3 1.41 10.15 6.11
CA CYS A 3 0.17 10.07 5.36
C CYS A 3 0.33 10.79 4.02
N VAL A 4 -0.29 10.25 2.99
CA VAL A 4 -0.09 10.73 1.62
C VAL A 4 -1.34 10.44 0.78
N GLU A 5 -1.56 11.29 -0.22
CA GLU A 5 -2.57 11.05 -1.25
C GLU A 5 -1.83 10.77 -2.55
N PHE A 6 -2.10 9.62 -3.16
CA PHE A 6 -1.40 9.20 -4.37
C PHE A 6 -2.16 9.62 -5.62
N GLU A 7 -1.42 10.10 -6.61
CA GLU A 7 -1.97 10.43 -7.92
C GLU A 7 -2.70 9.23 -8.54
N VAL A 8 -2.17 8.03 -8.34
CA VAL A 8 -2.78 6.80 -8.90
C VAL A 8 -4.15 6.51 -8.31
N LEU A 9 -4.51 7.13 -7.18
CA LEU A 9 -5.80 6.92 -6.53
C LEU A 9 -6.78 8.09 -6.76
N LYS A 10 -6.45 9.03 -7.62
CA LYS A 10 -7.31 10.21 -7.85
C LYS A 10 -8.71 9.83 -8.34
N ASN A 11 -8.84 8.74 -9.09
CA ASN A 11 -10.14 8.28 -9.58
C ASN A 11 -10.95 7.53 -8.54
N TYR A 12 -10.37 7.35 -7.35
CA TYR A 12 -10.99 6.67 -6.21
C TYR A 12 -11.21 7.65 -5.05
N GLU A 13 -11.42 8.93 -5.37
CA GLU A 13 -11.67 10.02 -4.41
C GLU A 13 -10.46 10.37 -3.56
N SER A 14 -9.27 10.06 -4.07
CA SER A 14 -7.99 10.40 -3.43
C SER A 14 -7.98 10.11 -1.93
N PRO A 15 -8.20 8.85 -1.53
CA PRO A 15 -8.20 8.53 -0.11
C PRO A 15 -6.83 8.81 0.51
N THR A 16 -6.82 9.21 1.77
CA THR A 16 -5.56 9.36 2.50
C THR A 16 -5.04 7.98 2.85
N VAL A 17 -3.79 7.72 2.49
CA VAL A 17 -3.11 6.46 2.78
C VAL A 17 -2.11 6.71 3.90
N TYR A 18 -2.17 5.89 4.95
CA TYR A 18 -1.30 6.02 6.11
C TYR A 18 -0.25 4.91 6.07
N PHE A 19 1.00 5.30 6.31
CA PHE A 19 2.11 4.36 6.41
C PHE A 19 2.70 4.46 7.80
N CYS A 20 2.77 3.34 8.49
CA CYS A 20 3.32 3.28 9.84
C CYS A 20 4.40 2.21 9.88
N GLU A 21 5.64 2.63 10.17
CA GLU A 21 6.72 1.68 10.37
C GLU A 21 6.41 0.84 11.59
N HIS A 22 6.59 -0.45 11.47
CA HIS A 22 6.22 -1.40 12.49
C HIS A 22 7.38 -2.35 12.79
N ASP A 23 7.44 -2.83 14.04
CA ASP A 23 8.38 -3.85 14.48
C ASP A 23 9.84 -3.52 14.13
N MET A 24 10.30 -2.35 14.58
CA MET A 24 11.69 -1.92 14.46
C MET A 24 12.23 -1.99 13.02
N LYS A 25 11.44 -1.51 12.09
CA LYS A 25 11.78 -1.42 10.66
C LYS A 25 11.74 -2.76 9.91
N HIS A 26 11.12 -3.77 10.47
CA HIS A 26 10.98 -5.04 9.78
C HIS A 26 9.71 -5.09 8.92
N SER A 27 8.79 -4.16 9.12
CA SER A 27 7.54 -4.13 8.37
C SER A 27 6.95 -2.72 8.35
N CYS A 28 5.99 -2.52 7.46
CA CYS A 28 5.30 -1.25 7.32
C CYS A 28 3.80 -1.51 7.17
N LEU A 29 3.00 -0.94 8.07
CA LEU A 29 1.55 -1.03 7.94
C LEU A 29 1.07 0.05 6.97
N VAL A 30 0.33 -0.37 5.95
CA VAL A 30 -0.34 0.53 5.01
C VAL A 30 -1.82 0.49 5.33
N ALA A 31 -2.45 1.62 5.55
CA ALA A 31 -3.86 1.67 5.92
C ALA A 31 -4.61 2.76 5.15
N ILE A 32 -5.81 2.44 4.74
CA ILE A 32 -6.74 3.40 4.12
C ILE A 32 -8.04 3.35 4.92
N PRO A 33 -8.16 4.18 5.97
CA PRO A 33 -9.33 4.11 6.85
C PRO A 33 -10.67 4.31 6.13
N SER A 34 -10.71 5.16 5.10
CA SER A 34 -11.95 5.40 4.36
C SER A 34 -12.46 4.15 3.65
N TRP A 35 -11.59 3.18 3.40
CA TRP A 35 -11.92 1.90 2.80
C TRP A 35 -12.07 0.79 3.85
N ASN A 36 -11.78 1.09 5.12
CA ASN A 36 -11.69 0.09 6.17
C ASN A 36 -10.71 -1.02 5.76
N TRP A 37 -9.55 -0.62 5.26
CA TRP A 37 -8.57 -1.50 4.64
C TRP A 37 -7.18 -1.27 5.21
N SER A 38 -6.43 -2.36 5.37
CA SER A 38 -5.03 -2.28 5.75
C SER A 38 -4.27 -3.49 5.21
N PHE A 39 -2.95 -3.34 5.11
CA PHE A 39 -2.06 -4.41 4.68
C PHE A 39 -0.72 -4.20 5.35
N LEU A 40 -0.12 -5.26 5.88
CA LEU A 40 1.19 -5.20 6.50
C LEU A 40 2.24 -5.66 5.49
N ILE A 41 3.11 -4.74 5.06
CA ILE A 41 4.24 -5.05 4.19
C ILE A 41 5.34 -5.63 5.06
N ASP A 42 5.79 -6.85 4.75
CA ASP A 42 6.84 -7.53 5.47
C ASP A 42 8.14 -7.47 4.66
N TYR A 43 9.13 -6.75 5.17
CA TYR A 43 10.39 -6.56 4.45
C TYR A 43 11.23 -7.84 4.37
N ALA A 44 10.89 -8.86 5.14
CA ALA A 44 11.57 -10.15 5.06
C ALA A 44 11.12 -10.96 3.84
N ILE A 45 9.97 -10.60 3.25
CA ILE A 45 9.46 -11.26 2.06
C ILE A 45 9.91 -10.45 0.84
N ASP A 46 10.46 -11.13 -0.18
CA ASP A 46 10.81 -10.46 -1.44
C ASP A 46 9.53 -9.83 -2.01
N PHE A 47 9.61 -8.55 -2.41
CA PHE A 47 8.41 -7.85 -2.81
C PHE A 47 7.74 -8.49 -4.05
N LYS A 48 8.49 -9.14 -4.91
CA LYS A 48 7.91 -9.84 -6.07
C LYS A 48 7.05 -11.03 -5.64
N ASP A 49 7.31 -11.59 -4.44
CA ASP A 49 6.51 -12.67 -3.89
C ASP A 49 5.32 -12.14 -3.10
N GLU A 50 5.47 -10.97 -2.46
CA GLU A 50 4.42 -10.36 -1.66
C GLU A 50 3.45 -9.54 -2.51
N LYS A 51 3.93 -8.92 -3.60
CA LYS A 51 3.11 -8.04 -4.43
C LYS A 51 1.80 -8.67 -4.88
N PRO A 52 1.77 -9.95 -5.33
CA PRO A 52 0.49 -10.57 -5.69
C PRO A 52 -0.50 -10.61 -4.54
N MET A 53 -0.01 -10.76 -3.31
CA MET A 53 -0.87 -10.76 -2.11
C MET A 53 -1.45 -9.36 -1.87
N LEU A 54 -0.62 -8.32 -2.03
CA LEU A 54 -1.08 -6.95 -1.90
C LEU A 54 -2.10 -6.61 -3.00
N MET A 55 -1.83 -7.03 -4.23
CA MET A 55 -2.76 -6.82 -5.34
C MET A 55 -4.10 -7.49 -5.06
N GLU A 56 -4.09 -8.72 -4.56
CA GLU A 56 -5.31 -9.44 -4.21
C GLU A 56 -6.09 -8.69 -3.11
N ALA A 57 -5.38 -8.17 -2.12
CA ALA A 57 -6.00 -7.42 -1.03
C ALA A 57 -6.63 -6.12 -1.53
N LEU A 58 -6.13 -5.55 -2.63
CA LEU A 58 -6.65 -4.31 -3.20
C LEU A 58 -7.80 -4.52 -4.19
N GLU A 59 -8.02 -5.76 -4.67
CA GLU A 59 -8.96 -6.03 -5.74
C GLU A 59 -10.39 -5.59 -5.45
N ASN A 60 -10.80 -5.57 -4.18
CA ASN A 60 -12.16 -5.17 -3.81
C ASN A 60 -12.36 -3.66 -3.86
N HIS A 61 -11.29 -2.89 -3.99
CA HIS A 61 -11.33 -1.44 -3.93
C HIS A 61 -10.81 -0.77 -5.19
N VAL A 62 -9.95 -1.45 -5.93
CA VAL A 62 -9.27 -0.90 -7.09
C VAL A 62 -9.48 -1.82 -8.28
N SER A 63 -9.80 -1.22 -9.45
CA SER A 63 -9.94 -1.97 -10.69
C SER A 63 -8.67 -2.77 -10.99
N TYR A 64 -8.82 -3.98 -11.52
CA TYR A 64 -7.66 -4.79 -11.83
C TYR A 64 -6.74 -4.14 -12.88
N HIS A 65 -7.26 -3.18 -13.64
CA HIS A 65 -6.44 -2.40 -14.59
C HIS A 65 -5.47 -1.45 -13.89
N HIS A 66 -5.73 -1.08 -12.63
CA HIS A 66 -4.94 -0.11 -11.88
C HIS A 66 -4.22 -0.72 -10.69
N VAL A 67 -4.58 -1.93 -10.30
CA VAL A 67 -4.13 -2.50 -9.02
C VAL A 67 -2.60 -2.64 -8.95
N GLU A 68 -1.97 -3.00 -10.06
CA GLU A 68 -0.51 -3.12 -10.08
C GLU A 68 0.17 -1.77 -9.87
N ASN A 69 -0.33 -0.72 -10.53
CA ASN A 69 0.23 0.62 -10.37
C ASN A 69 0.06 1.12 -8.93
N VAL A 70 -1.06 0.80 -8.30
CA VAL A 70 -1.30 1.17 -6.90
C VAL A 70 -0.34 0.42 -5.98
N ALA A 71 -0.17 -0.89 -6.19
CA ALA A 71 0.76 -1.68 -5.40
C ALA A 71 2.19 -1.16 -5.55
N ASP A 72 2.62 -0.86 -6.78
CA ASP A 72 3.96 -0.32 -7.03
C ASP A 72 4.15 1.02 -6.32
N ALA A 73 3.13 1.90 -6.34
CA ALA A 73 3.21 3.18 -5.66
C ALA A 73 3.36 3.00 -4.15
N PHE A 74 2.66 2.05 -3.56
CA PHE A 74 2.76 1.76 -2.13
C PHE A 74 4.16 1.27 -1.77
N TYR A 75 4.72 0.33 -2.55
CA TYR A 75 6.07 -0.17 -2.30
C TYR A 75 7.12 0.93 -2.49
N ASP A 76 7.01 1.72 -3.54
CA ASP A 76 7.96 2.81 -3.79
C ASP A 76 7.96 3.79 -2.62
N PHE A 77 6.80 4.15 -2.11
CA PHE A 77 6.71 5.06 -0.97
C PHE A 77 7.30 4.42 0.28
N ALA A 78 6.91 3.19 0.59
CA ALA A 78 7.38 2.51 1.79
C ALA A 78 8.91 2.35 1.79
N LEU A 79 9.47 1.96 0.64
CA LEU A 79 10.90 1.71 0.54
C LEU A 79 11.74 2.99 0.48
N SER A 80 11.18 4.11 0.02
CA SER A 80 11.93 5.37 -0.08
C SER A 80 11.78 6.24 1.17
N GLU A 81 10.68 6.13 1.92
CA GLU A 81 10.41 7.00 3.08
C GLU A 81 10.77 6.36 4.41
N PHE A 82 10.99 5.09 4.43
CA PHE A 82 11.41 4.35 5.60
C PHE A 82 12.66 3.52 5.28
#